data_e2527dcb3451924b46f1db195c2df0ed
#
_entry.id   e2527dcb3451924b46f1db195c2df0ed
#
_cell.length_a   1.000
_cell.length_b   1.000
_cell.length_c   1.000
_cell.angle_alpha   90.00
_cell.angle_beta   90.00
_cell.angle_gamma   90.00
#
_symmetry.space_group_name_H-M   'P 1'
#
loop_
_entity.id
_entity.type
_entity.pdbx_description
1 polymer ?
#
loop_
_entity_poly.entity_id
_entity_poly.type
_entity_poly.pdbx_seq_one_letter_code
_entity_poly.pdbx_strand_id
1 'polypeptide(L)'
;MKTAAILSLAAVLAAGCAASPSTPAAAPAPATPIADTSLGLAKGSVFDVPTPPAVKANESAPGELPVLPRPYTIAPPGIPHAVDDFLPVTQKQNACLDCHGVKEKKKGEPTPIPASHYTDYRNAPERVGSQVVGARYVCVSCHLVNTDAPNLVENHFRP
;
A
#
# COMPACT_ATOMS: atom_id res chain seq x y z
N MET A 1 52.69 61.19 -18.45
CA MET A 1 51.34 61.04 -19.05
C MET A 1 50.70 59.61 -18.81
N LYS A 2 50.96 58.98 -17.68
CA LYS A 2 50.40 57.64 -17.38
C LYS A 2 49.50 57.56 -16.13
N THR A 3 49.35 58.65 -15.41
CA THR A 3 48.58 58.70 -14.15
C THR A 3 47.16 59.26 -14.31
N ALA A 4 46.81 59.89 -15.41
CA ALA A 4 45.46 60.44 -15.64
C ALA A 4 44.43 59.41 -16.13
N ALA A 5 44.86 58.31 -16.73
CA ALA A 5 43.99 57.31 -17.28
C ALA A 5 43.40 56.39 -16.20
N ILE A 6 44.05 56.24 -15.04
CA ILE A 6 43.57 55.27 -13.97
C ILE A 6 42.48 55.93 -13.11
N LEU A 7 42.47 57.25 -12.94
CA LEU A 7 41.39 57.90 -12.18
C LEU A 7 40.05 57.94 -12.92
N SER A 8 40.05 57.94 -14.24
CA SER A 8 38.82 57.98 -15.03
C SER A 8 38.09 56.66 -15.00
N LEU A 9 38.79 55.54 -14.82
CA LEU A 9 38.13 54.17 -14.77
C LEU A 9 37.49 53.86 -13.41
N ALA A 10 38.03 54.46 -12.32
CA ALA A 10 37.49 54.30 -10.98
C ALA A 10 36.16 55.06 -10.78
N ALA A 11 35.93 56.17 -11.49
CA ALA A 11 34.69 56.94 -11.38
C ALA A 11 33.49 56.29 -12.08
N VAL A 12 33.72 55.48 -13.11
CA VAL A 12 32.62 54.77 -13.83
C VAL A 12 32.09 53.55 -13.07
N LEU A 13 32.94 52.94 -12.25
CA LEU A 13 32.53 51.77 -11.43
C LEU A 13 31.73 52.15 -10.17
N ALA A 14 31.76 53.39 -9.71
CA ALA A 14 31.01 53.83 -8.55
C ALA A 14 29.52 54.21 -8.85
N ALA A 15 29.17 54.42 -10.12
CA ALA A 15 27.83 54.83 -10.52
C ALA A 15 26.81 53.64 -10.71
N GLY A 16 27.28 52.40 -10.62
CA GLY A 16 26.48 51.20 -10.91
C GLY A 16 25.62 50.63 -9.76
N CYS A 17 25.74 51.18 -8.55
CA CYS A 17 25.03 50.62 -7.37
C CYS A 17 23.94 51.52 -6.81
N ALA A 18 23.27 52.33 -7.62
CA ALA A 18 22.02 52.97 -7.22
C ALA A 18 20.90 51.93 -7.31
N ALA A 19 20.67 51.16 -6.25
CA ALA A 19 19.51 50.28 -6.14
C ALA A 19 18.25 51.14 -6.24
N SER A 20 17.47 50.89 -7.28
CA SER A 20 16.12 51.44 -7.34
C SER A 20 15.32 51.02 -6.09
N PRO A 21 14.63 51.94 -5.41
CA PRO A 21 13.79 51.54 -4.29
C PRO A 21 12.78 50.53 -4.80
N SER A 22 12.94 49.26 -4.44
CA SER A 22 11.94 48.23 -4.68
C SER A 22 10.72 48.57 -3.85
N THR A 23 9.63 48.95 -4.49
CA THR A 23 8.33 49.04 -3.84
C THR A 23 8.06 47.70 -3.18
N PRO A 24 7.78 47.63 -1.86
CA PRO A 24 7.46 46.38 -1.22
C PRO A 24 6.31 45.74 -1.99
N ALA A 25 6.49 44.53 -2.51
CA ALA A 25 5.39 43.75 -3.10
C ALA A 25 4.31 43.62 -2.04
N ALA A 26 3.09 44.01 -2.38
CA ALA A 26 1.93 43.82 -1.49
C ALA A 26 1.90 42.36 -1.06
N ALA A 27 1.78 42.14 0.25
CA ALA A 27 1.62 40.77 0.76
C ALA A 27 0.46 40.09 0.03
N PRO A 28 0.62 38.84 -0.43
CA PRO A 28 -0.45 38.15 -1.09
C PRO A 28 -1.69 38.11 -0.16
N ALA A 29 -2.86 38.41 -0.71
CA ALA A 29 -4.10 38.32 0.04
C ALA A 29 -4.22 36.92 0.65
N PRO A 30 -4.75 36.79 1.90
CA PRO A 30 -4.93 35.50 2.51
C PRO A 30 -5.76 34.61 1.57
N ALA A 31 -5.22 33.43 1.23
CA ALA A 31 -5.93 32.48 0.41
C ALA A 31 -7.22 32.05 1.14
N THR A 32 -8.34 32.02 0.43
CA THR A 32 -9.59 31.49 0.98
C THR A 32 -9.37 30.03 1.32
N PRO A 33 -9.62 29.57 2.57
CA PRO A 33 -9.49 28.19 2.93
C PRO A 33 -10.34 27.29 2.02
N ILE A 34 -9.76 26.21 1.51
CA ILE A 34 -10.50 25.19 0.77
C ILE A 34 -11.36 24.43 1.79
N ALA A 35 -12.67 24.33 1.54
CA ALA A 35 -13.55 23.55 2.40
C ALA A 35 -13.15 22.07 2.36
N ASP A 36 -13.07 21.42 3.53
CA ASP A 36 -12.74 19.99 3.66
C ASP A 36 -13.70 19.08 2.88
N THR A 37 -14.98 19.48 2.77
CA THR A 37 -16.02 18.81 1.97
C THR A 37 -15.77 18.84 0.46
N SER A 38 -14.86 19.70 -0.01
CA SER A 38 -14.44 19.76 -1.42
C SER A 38 -13.19 18.91 -1.69
N LEU A 39 -12.59 18.33 -0.65
CA LEU A 39 -11.41 17.49 -0.74
C LEU A 39 -11.83 16.02 -0.89
N GLY A 40 -11.33 15.36 -1.94
CA GLY A 40 -11.55 13.92 -2.14
C GLY A 40 -12.98 13.55 -2.55
N LEU A 41 -13.32 12.28 -2.37
CA LEU A 41 -14.59 11.69 -2.76
C LEU A 41 -15.67 11.79 -1.67
N ALA A 42 -15.30 11.96 -0.42
CA ALA A 42 -16.23 12.14 0.69
C ALA A 42 -16.90 13.51 0.59
N LYS A 43 -18.22 13.57 0.77
CA LYS A 43 -19.02 14.80 0.72
C LYS A 43 -19.28 15.40 2.10
N GLY A 44 -18.82 14.74 3.15
CA GLY A 44 -18.84 15.22 4.53
C GLY A 44 -17.50 15.80 4.97
N SER A 45 -17.48 16.41 6.15
CA SER A 45 -16.24 16.87 6.78
C SER A 45 -15.32 15.68 7.08
N VAL A 46 -14.00 15.87 6.91
CA VAL A 46 -13.00 14.88 7.31
C VAL A 46 -12.95 14.64 8.83
N PHE A 47 -13.57 15.54 9.60
CA PHE A 47 -13.68 15.43 11.05
C PHE A 47 -14.99 14.76 11.50
N ASP A 48 -15.91 14.52 10.58
CA ASP A 48 -17.21 13.89 10.83
C ASP A 48 -17.30 12.58 10.05
N VAL A 49 -16.46 11.63 10.45
CA VAL A 49 -16.41 10.30 9.82
C VAL A 49 -17.42 9.39 10.49
N PRO A 50 -18.43 8.88 9.76
CA PRO A 50 -19.38 7.94 10.33
C PRO A 50 -18.70 6.67 10.79
N THR A 51 -19.19 6.08 11.88
CA THR A 51 -18.72 4.78 12.33
C THR A 51 -18.93 3.74 11.21
N PRO A 52 -17.91 2.99 10.82
CA PRO A 52 -18.06 1.94 9.82
C PRO A 52 -19.13 0.92 10.25
N PRO A 53 -19.92 0.36 9.33
CA PRO A 53 -20.86 -0.71 9.67
C PRO A 53 -20.12 -1.90 10.27
N ALA A 54 -20.73 -2.57 11.24
CA ALA A 54 -20.21 -3.83 11.76
C ALA A 54 -20.22 -4.88 10.63
N VAL A 55 -19.13 -5.60 10.48
CA VAL A 55 -19.01 -6.68 9.51
C VAL A 55 -18.72 -7.99 10.25
N LYS A 56 -19.16 -9.12 9.69
CA LYS A 56 -18.89 -10.44 10.22
C LYS A 56 -17.86 -11.15 9.34
N ALA A 57 -16.89 -11.78 9.98
CA ALA A 57 -16.00 -12.70 9.29
C ALA A 57 -16.78 -13.96 8.86
N ASN A 58 -16.31 -14.60 7.81
CA ASN A 58 -16.87 -15.86 7.35
C ASN A 58 -16.60 -16.98 8.37
N GLU A 59 -17.65 -17.66 8.77
CA GLU A 59 -17.63 -18.76 9.74
C GLU A 59 -17.75 -20.16 9.07
N SER A 60 -17.73 -20.23 7.73
CA SER A 60 -17.86 -21.48 7.00
C SER A 60 -16.67 -22.41 7.24
N ALA A 61 -16.93 -23.71 7.19
CA ALA A 61 -15.87 -24.70 7.29
C ALA A 61 -14.99 -24.74 6.02
N PRO A 62 -13.74 -25.22 6.12
CA PRO A 62 -12.88 -25.40 4.97
C PRO A 62 -13.53 -26.25 3.86
N GLY A 63 -13.55 -25.74 2.63
CA GLY A 63 -14.12 -26.42 1.47
C GLY A 63 -15.61 -26.17 1.20
N GLU A 64 -16.33 -25.49 2.08
CA GLU A 64 -17.75 -25.16 1.88
C GLU A 64 -17.95 -24.06 0.83
N LEU A 65 -17.10 -23.04 0.83
CA LEU A 65 -17.24 -21.92 -0.07
C LEU A 65 -16.12 -21.89 -1.13
N PRO A 66 -16.42 -21.39 -2.34
CA PRO A 66 -15.43 -21.21 -3.37
C PRO A 66 -14.46 -20.07 -3.03
N VAL A 67 -13.27 -20.12 -3.61
CA VAL A 67 -12.30 -19.00 -3.53
C VAL A 67 -12.86 -17.80 -4.27
N LEU A 68 -12.79 -16.62 -3.65
CA LEU A 68 -13.22 -15.37 -4.25
C LEU A 68 -12.32 -14.97 -5.43
N PRO A 69 -12.86 -14.26 -6.44
CA PRO A 69 -12.07 -13.66 -7.50
C PRO A 69 -11.01 -12.71 -6.95
N ARG A 70 -9.82 -12.77 -7.51
CA ARG A 70 -8.76 -11.82 -7.14
C ARG A 70 -9.09 -10.43 -7.65
N PRO A 71 -8.75 -9.36 -6.91
CA PRO A 71 -8.92 -7.97 -7.38
C PRO A 71 -7.84 -7.53 -8.38
N TYR A 72 -6.68 -8.23 -8.45
CA TYR A 72 -5.59 -7.98 -9.40
C TYR A 72 -4.70 -9.23 -9.53
N THR A 73 -3.84 -9.28 -10.55
CA THR A 73 -3.06 -10.48 -10.96
C THR A 73 -2.30 -11.17 -9.82
N ILE A 74 -1.66 -10.41 -8.95
CA ILE A 74 -0.81 -10.94 -7.87
C ILE A 74 -1.47 -10.83 -6.49
N ALA A 75 -2.76 -10.50 -6.43
CA ALA A 75 -3.48 -10.41 -5.15
C ALA A 75 -3.44 -11.74 -4.41
N PRO A 76 -3.12 -11.74 -3.11
CA PRO A 76 -3.35 -12.90 -2.28
C PRO A 76 -4.84 -13.28 -2.32
N PRO A 77 -5.21 -14.54 -2.59
CA PRO A 77 -6.61 -14.94 -2.52
C PRO A 77 -7.15 -14.75 -1.10
N GLY A 78 -8.39 -14.30 -0.99
CA GLY A 78 -9.10 -14.27 0.30
C GLY A 78 -9.30 -15.68 0.84
N ILE A 79 -9.42 -15.82 2.16
CA ILE A 79 -9.68 -17.08 2.84
C ILE A 79 -11.20 -17.29 2.89
N PRO A 80 -11.74 -18.34 2.24
CA PRO A 80 -13.19 -18.58 2.16
C PRO A 80 -13.73 -19.39 3.35
N HIS A 81 -12.99 -19.55 4.41
CA HIS A 81 -13.40 -20.31 5.60
C HIS A 81 -12.95 -19.63 6.88
N ALA A 82 -13.49 -20.02 8.03
CA ALA A 82 -13.07 -19.58 9.34
C ALA A 82 -11.59 -19.96 9.61
N VAL A 83 -10.91 -19.17 10.43
CA VAL A 83 -9.49 -19.38 10.76
C VAL A 83 -9.21 -19.40 12.27
N ASP A 84 -10.21 -19.15 13.09
CA ASP A 84 -10.02 -18.97 14.55
C ASP A 84 -9.33 -20.19 15.20
N ASP A 85 -9.70 -21.40 14.80
CA ASP A 85 -9.11 -22.64 15.30
C ASP A 85 -7.66 -22.88 14.80
N PHE A 86 -7.20 -22.13 13.80
CA PHE A 86 -5.86 -22.26 13.19
C PHE A 86 -4.88 -21.18 13.69
N LEU A 87 -5.34 -20.30 14.55
CA LEU A 87 -4.56 -19.20 15.10
C LEU A 87 -4.17 -19.45 16.57
N PRO A 88 -3.07 -18.87 17.07
CA PRO A 88 -2.12 -18.03 16.33
C PRO A 88 -1.09 -18.81 15.52
N VAL A 89 -0.60 -18.23 14.41
CA VAL A 89 0.60 -18.73 13.74
C VAL A 89 1.83 -18.33 14.56
N THR A 90 2.65 -19.30 14.94
CA THR A 90 3.88 -19.09 15.73
C THR A 90 5.08 -19.65 14.99
N GLN A 91 6.30 -19.38 15.46
CA GLN A 91 7.51 -19.98 14.88
C GLN A 91 7.54 -21.51 14.94
N LYS A 92 6.81 -22.10 15.90
CA LYS A 92 6.79 -23.54 16.14
C LYS A 92 5.57 -24.23 15.52
N GLN A 93 4.53 -23.47 15.23
CA GLN A 93 3.25 -24.02 14.79
C GLN A 93 2.58 -23.12 13.77
N ASN A 94 2.19 -23.70 12.66
CA ASN A 94 1.39 -23.08 11.62
C ASN A 94 0.40 -24.11 11.07
N ALA A 95 -0.79 -24.15 11.63
CA ALA A 95 -1.81 -25.13 11.27
C ALA A 95 -2.32 -25.00 9.82
N CYS A 96 -2.10 -23.84 9.17
CA CYS A 96 -2.42 -23.67 7.75
C CYS A 96 -1.63 -24.66 6.87
N LEU A 97 -0.39 -25.00 7.28
CA LEU A 97 0.48 -25.91 6.54
C LEU A 97 0.00 -27.35 6.57
N ASP A 98 -0.74 -27.75 7.57
CA ASP A 98 -1.25 -29.13 7.72
C ASP A 98 -2.17 -29.51 6.56
N CYS A 99 -2.95 -28.55 6.07
CA CYS A 99 -3.82 -28.73 4.92
C CYS A 99 -3.21 -28.17 3.62
N HIS A 100 -2.63 -26.97 3.64
CA HIS A 100 -2.15 -26.29 2.44
C HIS A 100 -0.71 -26.65 2.02
N GLY A 101 0.04 -27.36 2.87
CA GLY A 101 1.40 -27.85 2.59
C GLY A 101 1.50 -28.97 1.57
N VAL A 102 0.38 -29.38 0.97
CA VAL A 102 0.34 -30.41 -0.09
C VAL A 102 1.04 -29.90 -1.37
N LYS A 103 1.65 -30.83 -2.12
CA LYS A 103 2.40 -30.49 -3.34
C LYS A 103 1.51 -30.28 -4.57
N GLU A 104 0.41 -30.99 -4.64
CA GLU A 104 -0.47 -31.02 -5.81
C GLU A 104 -1.93 -30.81 -5.38
N LYS A 105 -2.68 -30.13 -6.23
CA LYS A 105 -4.11 -29.95 -6.03
C LYS A 105 -4.87 -31.13 -6.60
N LYS A 106 -5.64 -31.81 -5.75
CA LYS A 106 -6.62 -32.81 -6.18
C LYS A 106 -8.03 -32.28 -5.96
N LYS A 107 -9.00 -32.91 -6.64
CA LYS A 107 -10.40 -32.53 -6.49
C LYS A 107 -10.87 -32.75 -5.04
N GLY A 108 -11.41 -31.69 -4.44
CA GLY A 108 -11.87 -31.71 -3.03
C GLY A 108 -10.77 -31.49 -1.99
N GLU A 109 -9.51 -31.37 -2.41
CA GLU A 109 -8.40 -31.06 -1.50
C GLU A 109 -8.10 -29.54 -1.42
N PRO A 110 -7.44 -29.11 -0.34
CA PRO A 110 -7.00 -27.71 -0.19
C PRO A 110 -6.12 -27.25 -1.34
N THR A 111 -6.17 -25.98 -1.64
CA THR A 111 -5.28 -25.39 -2.65
C THR A 111 -3.84 -25.38 -2.13
N PRO A 112 -2.87 -25.99 -2.85
CA PRO A 112 -1.48 -26.01 -2.43
C PRO A 112 -0.85 -24.62 -2.42
N ILE A 113 0.14 -24.46 -1.56
CA ILE A 113 0.97 -23.24 -1.49
C ILE A 113 1.83 -23.19 -2.75
N PRO A 114 1.81 -22.08 -3.52
CA PRO A 114 2.56 -21.97 -4.75
C PRO A 114 4.08 -21.85 -4.52
N ALA A 115 4.88 -22.20 -5.52
CA ALA A 115 6.34 -22.15 -5.48
C ALA A 115 6.92 -20.81 -5.02
N SER A 116 6.22 -19.71 -5.31
CA SER A 116 6.59 -18.38 -4.87
C SER A 116 6.68 -18.20 -3.36
N HIS A 117 6.02 -19.05 -2.57
CA HIS A 117 6.10 -19.02 -1.10
C HIS A 117 7.28 -19.83 -0.56
N TYR A 118 7.89 -20.66 -1.39
CA TYR A 118 9.08 -21.43 -1.09
C TYR A 118 10.37 -20.81 -1.66
N THR A 119 10.25 -19.67 -2.35
CA THR A 119 11.38 -18.96 -2.97
C THR A 119 11.80 -17.77 -2.12
N ASP A 120 13.06 -17.75 -1.69
CA ASP A 120 13.66 -16.58 -1.06
C ASP A 120 14.11 -15.58 -2.12
N TYR A 121 13.22 -14.68 -2.51
CA TYR A 121 13.47 -13.67 -3.54
C TYR A 121 14.58 -12.67 -3.18
N ARG A 122 14.98 -12.61 -1.92
CA ARG A 122 16.07 -11.72 -1.49
C ARG A 122 17.45 -12.36 -1.67
N ASN A 123 17.60 -13.64 -1.28
CA ASN A 123 18.89 -14.28 -1.18
C ASN A 123 19.12 -15.38 -2.23
N ALA A 124 18.04 -15.95 -2.77
CA ALA A 124 18.11 -17.07 -3.71
C ALA A 124 16.89 -17.10 -4.65
N PRO A 125 16.67 -16.03 -5.48
CA PRO A 125 15.48 -15.90 -6.31
C PRO A 125 15.29 -17.00 -7.35
N GLU A 126 16.40 -17.64 -7.75
CA GLU A 126 16.42 -18.73 -8.75
C GLU A 126 16.07 -20.10 -8.17
N ARG A 127 15.90 -20.21 -6.86
CA ARG A 127 15.74 -21.50 -6.20
C ARG A 127 14.45 -21.60 -5.39
N VAL A 128 13.65 -22.61 -5.71
CA VAL A 128 12.50 -23.00 -4.89
C VAL A 128 13.02 -23.91 -3.76
N GLY A 129 12.82 -23.49 -2.52
CA GLY A 129 13.17 -24.25 -1.33
C GLY A 129 12.17 -25.36 -1.01
N SER A 130 12.45 -26.10 0.06
CA SER A 130 11.59 -27.18 0.57
C SER A 130 10.60 -26.71 1.67
N GLN A 131 10.82 -25.52 2.23
CA GLN A 131 10.01 -24.95 3.29
C GLN A 131 9.51 -23.56 2.90
N VAL A 132 8.34 -23.18 3.42
CA VAL A 132 7.81 -21.82 3.26
C VAL A 132 8.80 -20.85 3.88
N VAL A 133 9.20 -19.82 3.12
CA VAL A 133 10.18 -18.83 3.57
C VAL A 133 9.59 -17.93 4.67
N GLY A 134 10.44 -17.46 5.58
CA GLY A 134 10.00 -16.67 6.74
C GLY A 134 9.14 -15.47 6.37
N ALA A 135 9.44 -14.79 5.25
CA ALA A 135 8.67 -13.66 4.75
C ALA A 135 7.23 -14.00 4.29
N ARG A 136 6.91 -15.30 4.15
CA ARG A 136 5.59 -15.82 3.74
C ARG A 136 4.98 -16.76 4.75
N TYR A 137 5.59 -16.90 5.92
CA TYR A 137 5.21 -17.90 6.90
C TYR A 137 3.94 -17.54 7.69
N VAL A 138 3.71 -16.25 7.96
CA VAL A 138 2.50 -15.77 8.62
C VAL A 138 1.41 -15.52 7.58
N CYS A 139 0.63 -16.54 7.28
CA CYS A 139 -0.34 -16.55 6.18
C CYS A 139 -1.36 -15.40 6.26
N VAL A 140 -1.90 -15.17 7.45
CA VAL A 140 -2.93 -14.15 7.69
C VAL A 140 -2.42 -12.70 7.64
N SER A 141 -1.13 -12.48 7.48
CA SER A 141 -0.60 -11.14 7.22
C SER A 141 -0.86 -10.65 5.79
N CYS A 142 -1.17 -11.56 4.88
CA CYS A 142 -1.47 -11.26 3.48
C CYS A 142 -2.82 -11.84 3.03
N HIS A 143 -3.22 -12.99 3.55
CA HIS A 143 -4.49 -13.63 3.24
C HIS A 143 -5.52 -13.24 4.30
N LEU A 144 -6.56 -12.52 3.89
CA LEU A 144 -7.61 -12.08 4.80
C LEU A 144 -8.81 -13.02 4.71
N VAL A 145 -9.48 -13.22 5.84
CA VAL A 145 -10.77 -13.95 5.88
C VAL A 145 -11.81 -13.07 5.18
N ASN A 146 -12.62 -13.71 4.34
CA ASN A 146 -13.75 -13.04 3.72
C ASN A 146 -14.75 -12.56 4.78
N THR A 147 -15.40 -11.43 4.50
CA THR A 147 -16.43 -10.87 5.36
C THR A 147 -17.72 -10.67 4.57
N ASP A 148 -18.81 -10.37 5.26
CA ASP A 148 -20.09 -9.99 4.68
C ASP A 148 -20.14 -8.51 4.25
N ALA A 149 -19.05 -7.77 4.40
CA ALA A 149 -18.98 -6.37 3.99
C ALA A 149 -19.28 -6.22 2.49
N PRO A 150 -20.14 -5.26 2.11
CA PRO A 150 -20.37 -4.97 0.71
C PRO A 150 -19.11 -4.42 0.04
N ASN A 151 -18.88 -4.79 -1.21
CA ASN A 151 -17.81 -4.20 -1.99
C ASN A 151 -18.07 -2.70 -2.18
N LEU A 152 -17.10 -1.85 -1.83
CA LEU A 152 -17.18 -0.40 -2.05
C LEU A 152 -17.07 -0.03 -3.53
N VAL A 153 -16.37 -0.87 -4.30
CA VAL A 153 -16.19 -0.72 -5.75
C VAL A 153 -16.35 -2.08 -6.42
N GLU A 154 -16.88 -2.08 -7.62
CA GLU A 154 -17.02 -3.31 -8.40
C GLU A 154 -15.64 -3.81 -8.88
N ASN A 155 -15.40 -5.10 -8.77
CA ASN A 155 -14.19 -5.74 -9.28
C ASN A 155 -14.37 -6.15 -10.73
N HIS A 156 -13.73 -5.44 -11.66
CA HIS A 156 -13.73 -5.76 -13.08
C HIS A 156 -12.50 -6.55 -13.55
N PHE A 157 -11.59 -6.91 -12.64
CA PHE A 157 -10.43 -7.71 -13.00
C PHE A 157 -10.87 -9.10 -13.49
N ARG A 158 -10.28 -9.53 -14.60
CA ARG A 158 -10.38 -10.87 -15.16
C ARG A 158 -8.96 -11.43 -15.30
N PRO A 159 -8.66 -12.59 -14.69
CA PRO A 159 -7.34 -13.22 -14.76
C PRO A 159 -7.03 -13.73 -16.16
#